data_3294c16268936d2922942e02bccf5966
#
_entry.id   3294c16268936d2922942e02bccf5966
#
_cell.length_a   1.000
_cell.length_b   1.000
_cell.length_c   1.000
_cell.angle_alpha   90.00
_cell.angle_beta   90.00
_cell.angle_gamma   90.00
#
_symmetry.space_group_name_H-M   'P 1'
#
loop_
_entity.id
_entity.type
_entity.pdbx_description
1 polymer ?
#
loop_
_entity_poly.entity_id
_entity_poly.type
_entity_poly.pdbx_seq_one_letter_code
_entity_poly.pdbx_strand_id
1 'polypeptide(L)'
;MNNMKEFNPDWYSPPGDSIEALIEEKEWTIEQLSESLMLSVEDTHKLISGELSLSESIAGRLAVVAPEFSKEFWLKREEIYRRKKQDIESEQEIIYL
;
A
#
# COMPACT_ATOMS: atom_id res chain seq x y z
N MET A 1 15.00 0.66 21.60
CA MET A 1 14.74 0.84 21.11
C MET A 1 14.65 0.53 20.10
N ASN A 2 14.87 0.19 19.73
CA ASN A 2 14.71 -0.29 18.81
C ASN A 2 13.56 -0.84 18.44
N ASN A 3 12.67 -0.89 18.98
CA ASN A 3 11.38 -1.31 18.59
C ASN A 3 10.85 -0.60 17.46
N MET A 4 11.42 0.51 17.20
CA MET A 4 11.01 1.24 16.05
C MET A 4 11.31 0.54 14.82
N LYS A 5 12.22 -0.40 14.87
CA LYS A 5 12.53 -1.15 13.72
C LYS A 5 11.59 -2.25 13.46
N GLU A 6 10.78 -2.61 14.43
CA GLU A 6 9.82 -3.65 14.23
C GLU A 6 8.73 -3.16 13.34
N PHE A 7 7.99 -4.08 12.76
CA PHE A 7 6.91 -3.75 11.87
C PHE A 7 5.89 -2.89 12.59
N ASN A 8 5.75 -1.69 12.15
CA ASN A 8 4.84 -0.75 12.75
C ASN A 8 4.32 0.13 11.63
N PRO A 9 3.28 -0.30 10.94
CA PRO A 9 2.87 0.39 9.73
C PRO A 9 2.39 1.80 10.01
N ASP A 10 2.77 2.70 9.12
CA ASP A 10 2.24 4.04 9.13
C ASP A 10 0.94 3.99 8.36
N TRP A 11 -0.17 3.94 9.08
CA TRP A 11 -1.47 3.75 8.45
C TRP A 11 -1.86 4.91 7.56
N TYR A 12 -1.18 6.06 7.70
CA TYR A 12 -1.51 7.23 6.90
C TYR A 12 -0.67 7.33 5.63
N SER A 13 0.31 6.45 5.48
CA SER A 13 1.06 6.39 4.23
C SER A 13 0.37 5.45 3.26
N PRO A 14 0.68 5.53 1.97
CA PRO A 14 0.07 4.61 1.01
C PRO A 14 0.41 3.15 1.35
N PRO A 15 -0.50 2.22 1.06
CA PRO A 15 -0.17 0.80 1.24
C PRO A 15 1.08 0.40 0.47
N GLY A 16 1.43 1.14 -0.57
CA GLY A 16 2.64 0.87 -1.33
C GLY A 16 3.90 0.89 -0.50
N ASP A 17 3.91 1.66 0.60
CA ASP A 17 5.08 1.65 1.47
C ASP A 17 5.32 0.26 2.05
N SER A 18 4.26 -0.43 2.45
CA SER A 18 4.38 -1.79 2.93
C SER A 18 4.77 -2.74 1.81
N ILE A 19 4.28 -2.48 0.60
CA ILE A 19 4.64 -3.30 -0.56
C ILE A 19 6.13 -3.15 -0.86
N GLU A 20 6.66 -1.93 -0.79
CA GLU A 20 8.08 -1.71 -1.02
C GLU A 20 8.92 -2.44 0.00
N ALA A 21 8.49 -2.43 1.26
CA ALA A 21 9.21 -3.15 2.29
C ALA A 21 9.24 -4.64 2.01
N LEU A 22 8.14 -5.19 1.49
CA LEU A 22 8.09 -6.60 1.12
C LEU A 22 9.01 -6.91 -0.05
N ILE A 23 9.04 -6.03 -1.04
CA ILE A 23 9.93 -6.22 -2.19
C ILE A 23 11.36 -6.32 -1.71
N GLU A 24 11.75 -5.44 -0.80
CA GLU A 24 13.10 -5.42 -0.29
C GLU A 24 13.40 -6.66 0.55
N GLU A 25 12.49 -6.98 1.44
CA GLU A 25 12.69 -8.10 2.35
C GLU A 25 12.75 -9.43 1.61
N LYS A 26 11.87 -9.61 0.64
CA LYS A 26 11.78 -10.88 -0.07
C LYS A 26 12.61 -10.91 -1.34
N GLU A 27 13.29 -9.81 -1.63
CA GLU A 27 14.17 -9.70 -2.78
C GLU A 27 13.43 -9.97 -4.09
N TRP A 28 12.22 -9.45 -4.18
CA TRP A 28 11.44 -9.52 -5.41
C TRP A 28 11.92 -8.46 -6.39
N THR A 29 11.70 -8.71 -7.69
CA THR A 29 11.82 -7.63 -8.66
C THR A 29 10.44 -7.05 -8.89
N ILE A 30 10.40 -5.83 -9.43
CA ILE A 30 9.13 -5.21 -9.72
C ILE A 30 8.38 -6.03 -10.77
N GLU A 31 9.12 -6.65 -11.70
CA GLU A 31 8.50 -7.48 -12.72
C GLU A 31 7.85 -8.71 -12.13
N GLN A 32 8.52 -9.34 -11.15
CA GLN A 32 7.95 -10.51 -10.49
C GLN A 32 6.66 -10.15 -9.76
N LEU A 33 6.68 -9.03 -9.06
CA LEU A 33 5.50 -8.60 -8.34
C LEU A 33 4.37 -8.25 -9.29
N SER A 34 4.69 -7.55 -10.37
CA SER A 34 3.69 -7.18 -11.36
C SER A 34 2.98 -8.41 -11.90
N GLU A 35 3.75 -9.43 -12.21
CA GLU A 35 3.19 -10.67 -12.73
C GLU A 35 2.28 -11.32 -11.70
N SER A 36 2.73 -11.36 -10.46
CA SER A 36 1.94 -11.97 -9.38
C SER A 36 0.63 -11.23 -9.15
N LEU A 37 0.64 -9.92 -9.32
CA LEU A 37 -0.56 -9.11 -9.12
C LEU A 37 -1.38 -8.99 -10.39
N MET A 38 -0.90 -9.53 -11.49
CA MET A 38 -1.56 -9.43 -12.80
C MET A 38 -1.74 -7.98 -13.21
N LEU A 39 -0.70 -7.20 -12.98
CA LEU A 39 -0.68 -5.79 -13.34
C LEU A 39 0.49 -5.54 -14.28
N SER A 40 0.41 -4.45 -15.03
CA SER A 40 1.58 -4.00 -15.77
C SER A 40 2.60 -3.43 -14.78
N VAL A 41 3.84 -3.32 -15.24
CA VAL A 41 4.87 -2.71 -14.41
C VAL A 41 4.50 -1.27 -14.07
N GLU A 42 3.93 -0.55 -15.04
CA GLU A 42 3.51 0.82 -14.83
C GLU A 42 2.43 0.91 -13.75
N ASP A 43 1.43 0.03 -13.81
CA ASP A 43 0.37 0.05 -12.81
C ASP A 43 0.89 -0.36 -11.45
N THR A 44 1.87 -1.27 -11.41
CA THR A 44 2.47 -1.66 -10.14
C THR A 44 3.18 -0.48 -9.50
N HIS A 45 3.88 0.33 -10.29
CA HIS A 45 4.50 1.54 -9.76
C HIS A 45 3.45 2.51 -9.24
N LYS A 46 2.33 2.64 -9.94
CA LYS A 46 1.25 3.52 -9.49
C LYS A 46 0.61 3.01 -8.21
N LEU A 47 0.52 1.70 -8.08
CA LEU A 47 0.00 1.12 -6.85
C LEU A 47 0.92 1.46 -5.67
N ILE A 48 2.22 1.35 -5.89
CA ILE A 48 3.20 1.64 -4.84
C ILE A 48 3.16 3.11 -4.46
N SER A 49 3.02 4.00 -5.42
CA SER A 49 3.01 5.43 -5.15
C SER A 49 1.68 5.92 -4.58
N GLY A 50 0.65 5.10 -4.60
CA GLY A 50 -0.66 5.48 -4.10
C GLY A 50 -1.56 6.07 -5.16
N GLU A 51 -1.11 6.16 -6.41
CA GLU A 51 -1.94 6.67 -7.49
C GLU A 51 -3.01 5.68 -7.92
N LEU A 52 -2.70 4.39 -7.85
CA LEU A 52 -3.65 3.36 -8.19
C LEU A 52 -4.23 2.79 -6.91
N SER A 53 -5.56 2.76 -6.81
CA SER A 53 -6.22 2.24 -5.63
C SER A 53 -5.98 0.75 -5.50
N LEU A 54 -5.81 0.30 -4.27
CA LEU A 54 -5.60 -1.11 -3.97
C LEU A 54 -6.97 -1.76 -3.88
N SER A 55 -7.34 -2.50 -4.91
CA SER A 55 -8.65 -3.11 -5.01
C SER A 55 -8.71 -4.43 -4.25
N GLU A 56 -9.92 -4.96 -4.14
CA GLU A 56 -10.12 -6.24 -3.48
C GLU A 56 -9.34 -7.35 -4.18
N SER A 57 -9.33 -7.33 -5.51
CA SER A 57 -8.56 -8.31 -6.28
C SER A 57 -7.09 -8.24 -5.98
N ILE A 58 -6.54 -7.02 -5.95
CA ILE A 58 -5.13 -6.83 -5.69
C ILE A 58 -4.81 -7.25 -4.26
N ALA A 59 -5.68 -6.90 -3.31
CA ALA A 59 -5.48 -7.29 -1.92
C ALA A 59 -5.45 -8.80 -1.77
N GLY A 60 -6.32 -9.49 -2.50
CA GLY A 60 -6.34 -10.95 -2.46
C GLY A 60 -5.07 -11.55 -3.00
N ARG A 61 -4.55 -10.98 -4.08
CA ARG A 61 -3.31 -11.49 -4.66
C ARG A 61 -2.12 -11.21 -3.77
N LEU A 62 -2.11 -10.05 -3.11
CA LEU A 62 -1.06 -9.75 -2.15
C LEU A 62 -1.07 -10.74 -0.99
N ALA A 63 -2.26 -11.13 -0.54
CA ALA A 63 -2.36 -12.10 0.54
C ALA A 63 -1.81 -13.47 0.14
N VAL A 64 -1.84 -13.78 -1.15
CA VAL A 64 -1.29 -15.05 -1.63
C VAL A 64 0.23 -15.01 -1.64
N VAL A 65 0.82 -13.92 -2.13
CA VAL A 65 2.28 -13.86 -2.26
C VAL A 65 2.96 -13.47 -0.95
N ALA A 66 2.23 -12.82 -0.05
CA ALA A 66 2.75 -12.44 1.27
C ALA A 66 1.72 -12.83 2.31
N PRO A 67 1.60 -14.13 2.61
CA PRO A 67 0.52 -14.61 3.49
C PRO A 67 0.62 -14.14 4.93
N GLU A 68 1.73 -13.54 5.31
CA GLU A 68 1.84 -12.96 6.64
C GLU A 68 0.92 -11.76 6.82
N PHE A 69 0.41 -11.20 5.70
CA PHE A 69 -0.57 -10.11 5.76
C PHE A 69 -1.84 -10.55 5.07
N SER A 70 -2.97 -10.40 5.75
CA SER A 70 -4.24 -10.86 5.22
C SER A 70 -4.78 -9.88 4.18
N LYS A 71 -5.76 -10.34 3.41
CA LYS A 71 -6.46 -9.47 2.48
C LYS A 71 -7.08 -8.28 3.22
N GLU A 72 -7.62 -8.55 4.40
CA GLU A 72 -8.25 -7.51 5.21
C GLU A 72 -7.25 -6.46 5.66
N PHE A 73 -6.02 -6.87 5.94
CA PHE A 73 -4.97 -5.93 6.29
C PHE A 73 -4.76 -4.90 5.17
N TRP A 74 -4.65 -5.39 3.94
CA TRP A 74 -4.41 -4.51 2.80
C TRP A 74 -5.58 -3.58 2.55
N LEU A 75 -6.80 -4.10 2.65
CA LEU A 75 -7.99 -3.29 2.42
C LEU A 75 -8.15 -2.23 3.50
N LYS A 76 -7.82 -2.58 4.73
CA LYS A 76 -7.88 -1.62 5.83
C LYS A 76 -6.86 -0.52 5.64
N ARG A 77 -5.68 -0.88 5.21
CA ARG A 77 -4.63 0.11 4.96
C ARG A 77 -5.06 1.08 3.86
N GLU A 78 -5.65 0.55 2.81
CA GLU A 78 -6.13 1.39 1.71
C GLU A 78 -7.22 2.33 2.19
N GLU A 79 -8.15 1.82 2.97
CA GLU A 79 -9.27 2.63 3.47
C GLU A 79 -8.77 3.78 4.33
N ILE A 80 -7.86 3.49 5.24
CA ILE A 80 -7.34 4.51 6.14
C ILE A 80 -6.58 5.57 5.36
N TYR A 81 -5.77 5.15 4.40
CA TYR A 81 -4.99 6.08 3.61
C TYR A 81 -5.91 7.03 2.83
N ARG A 82 -6.94 6.49 2.17
CA ARG A 82 -7.82 7.32 1.37
C ARG A 82 -8.63 8.28 2.23
N ARG A 83 -9.06 7.82 3.38
CA ARG A 83 -9.82 8.68 4.29
C ARG A 83 -8.94 9.81 4.82
N LYS A 84 -7.71 9.52 5.22
CA LYS A 84 -6.82 10.55 5.74
C LYS A 84 -6.48 11.56 4.66
N LYS A 85 -6.24 11.10 3.44
CA LYS A 85 -5.94 11.99 2.34
C LYS A 85 -7.09 12.95 2.09
N GLN A 86 -8.31 12.45 2.14
CA GLN A 86 -9.50 13.27 1.94
C GLN A 86 -9.64 14.31 3.05
N ASP A 87 -9.37 13.92 4.28
CA ASP A 87 -9.45 14.84 5.40
C ASP A 87 -8.45 15.97 5.26
N ILE A 88 -7.24 15.66 4.85
CA ILE A 88 -6.22 16.67 4.67
C ILE A 88 -6.62 17.65 3.58
N GLU A 89 -7.16 17.15 2.48
CA GLU A 89 -7.59 18.01 1.40
C GLU A 89 -8.73 18.93 1.82
N SER A 90 -9.65 18.41 2.62
CA SER A 90 -10.74 19.22 3.13
C SER A 90 -10.25 20.31 4.04
N GLU A 91 -9.29 19.99 4.89
CA GLU A 91 -8.73 20.98 5.80
C GLU A 91 -8.04 22.08 5.02
N GLN A 92 -7.33 21.75 3.96
CA GLN A 92 -6.65 22.74 3.16
C GLN A 92 -7.66 23.67 2.48
N GLU A 93 -8.77 23.13 2.04
CA GLU A 93 -9.80 23.96 1.46
C GLU A 93 -10.35 24.96 2.44
N ILE A 94 -10.58 24.52 3.67
CA ILE A 94 -11.09 25.40 4.70
C ILE A 94 -10.13 26.53 4.99
N ILE A 95 -8.85 26.22 4.99
CA ILE A 95 -7.85 27.24 5.28
C ILE A 95 -7.87 28.36 4.25
N TYR A 96 -8.17 28.07 3.01
CA TYR A 96 -8.18 29.07 1.97
C TYR A 96 -9.46 29.91 1.95
N LEU A 97 -10.44 29.51 2.69
CA LEU A 97 -11.65 30.32 2.78
C LEU A 97 -11.47 31.44 3.76
#